data_2091e740cb92ef53f13f67b5afeb328a
#
_entry.id   2091e740cb92ef53f13f67b5afeb328a
#
_cell.length_a   1.000
_cell.length_b   1.000
_cell.length_c   1.000
_cell.angle_alpha   90.00
_cell.angle_beta   90.00
_cell.angle_gamma   90.00
#
_symmetry.space_group_name_H-M   'P 1'
#
loop_
_entity.id
_entity.type
_entity.pdbx_description
1 polymer ?
#
loop_
_entity_poly.entity_id
_entity_poly.type
_entity_poly.pdbx_seq_one_letter_code
_entity_poly.pdbx_strand_id
1 'polypeptide(L)'
;MRIGVLGTGGMADALAGHWARAGHEVAVGGRDMGRAERLAARIGGDVRPVGLRAAAEFGQVVLAALPYGAGADVVREVRDALAGTVLLDCSNPVGPGFRLLTDDGASAARQLAAAAPEAHVVKAFNLCHVDVWRMRPPVFDGRPLSVPLCGDDPEALARAAELVRDAGCTPVSGGGLGRAGLLEATATLFIALWVGEGADAQAIAPPLAYATGPM
;
A
#
# COMPACT_ATOMS: atom_id res chain seq x y z
N MET A 1 -12.25 4.21 -11.45
CA MET A 1 -11.61 5.44 -10.87
C MET A 1 -10.35 5.80 -11.66
N ARG A 2 -9.87 7.04 -11.50
CA ARG A 2 -8.52 7.42 -11.94
C ARG A 2 -7.55 7.16 -10.79
N ILE A 3 -6.46 6.44 -11.06
CA ILE A 3 -5.46 6.05 -10.08
C ILE A 3 -4.09 6.55 -10.51
N GLY A 4 -3.50 7.41 -9.68
CA GLY A 4 -2.11 7.79 -9.80
C GLY A 4 -1.20 6.84 -9.03
N VAL A 5 -0.02 6.56 -9.54
CA VAL A 5 0.96 5.71 -8.85
C VAL A 5 2.28 6.46 -8.77
N LEU A 6 2.74 6.75 -7.57
CA LEU A 6 4.06 7.34 -7.33
C LEU A 6 5.06 6.22 -7.07
N GLY A 7 5.90 5.98 -8.07
CA GLY A 7 6.91 4.92 -8.05
C GLY A 7 6.76 3.93 -9.20
N THR A 8 7.87 3.26 -9.52
CA THR A 8 7.99 2.32 -10.65
C THR A 8 8.58 0.97 -10.23
N GLY A 9 8.46 0.65 -8.94
CA GLY A 9 8.97 -0.59 -8.34
C GLY A 9 7.98 -1.75 -8.39
N GLY A 10 8.32 -2.84 -7.70
CA GLY A 10 7.51 -4.07 -7.67
C GLY A 10 6.09 -3.88 -7.15
N MET A 11 5.89 -3.07 -6.09
CA MET A 11 4.55 -2.79 -5.55
C MET A 11 3.70 -1.97 -6.53
N ALA A 12 4.31 -0.98 -7.22
CA ALA A 12 3.64 -0.23 -8.27
C ALA A 12 3.18 -1.16 -9.40
N ASP A 13 4.03 -2.08 -9.85
CA ASP A 13 3.74 -3.09 -10.87
C ASP A 13 2.58 -4.00 -10.47
N ALA A 14 2.65 -4.59 -9.28
CA ALA A 14 1.65 -5.54 -8.79
C ALA A 14 0.26 -4.90 -8.66
N LEU A 15 0.16 -3.79 -7.93
CA LEU A 15 -1.12 -3.16 -7.60
C LEU A 15 -1.72 -2.42 -8.81
N ALA A 16 -0.93 -1.62 -9.54
CA ALA A 16 -1.39 -0.96 -10.76
C ALA A 16 -1.88 -1.97 -11.81
N GLY A 17 -1.21 -3.13 -11.90
CA GLY A 17 -1.63 -4.20 -12.79
C GLY A 17 -2.99 -4.81 -12.45
N HIS A 18 -3.35 -4.93 -11.16
CA HIS A 18 -4.71 -5.35 -10.75
C HIS A 18 -5.75 -4.32 -11.16
N TRP A 19 -5.50 -3.05 -10.83
CA TRP A 19 -6.46 -1.97 -11.06
C TRP A 19 -6.68 -1.66 -12.54
N ALA A 20 -5.62 -1.71 -13.36
CA ALA A 20 -5.76 -1.58 -14.82
C ALA A 20 -6.64 -2.68 -15.40
N ARG A 21 -6.49 -3.95 -14.95
CA ARG A 21 -7.35 -5.07 -15.38
C ARG A 21 -8.78 -4.98 -14.85
N ALA A 22 -8.99 -4.36 -13.70
CA ALA A 22 -10.31 -4.10 -13.15
C ALA A 22 -11.02 -2.92 -13.88
N GLY A 23 -10.37 -2.30 -14.86
CA GLY A 23 -10.96 -1.23 -15.70
C GLY A 23 -10.76 0.17 -15.11
N HIS A 24 -9.85 0.35 -14.15
CA HIS A 24 -9.46 1.68 -13.71
C HIS A 24 -8.50 2.34 -14.71
N GLU A 25 -8.60 3.66 -14.84
CA GLU A 25 -7.61 4.46 -15.55
C GLU A 25 -6.37 4.63 -14.65
N VAL A 26 -5.20 4.22 -15.13
CA VAL A 26 -3.97 4.23 -14.33
C VAL A 26 -2.89 5.10 -14.98
N ALA A 27 -2.29 5.97 -14.19
CA ALA A 27 -1.09 6.72 -14.56
C ALA A 27 0.07 6.36 -13.61
N VAL A 28 1.18 5.87 -14.16
CA VAL A 28 2.37 5.51 -13.38
C VAL A 28 3.43 6.59 -13.48
N GLY A 29 3.81 7.14 -12.33
CA GLY A 29 4.72 8.26 -12.20
C GLY A 29 6.08 7.86 -11.62
N GLY A 30 7.14 8.36 -12.21
CA GLY A 30 8.50 8.20 -11.73
C GLY A 30 9.39 9.40 -12.00
N ARG A 31 10.50 9.54 -11.25
CA ARG A 31 11.56 10.52 -11.56
C ARG A 31 12.29 10.18 -12.87
N ASP A 32 12.36 8.89 -13.19
CA ASP A 32 12.92 8.36 -14.42
C ASP A 32 11.76 7.95 -15.35
N MET A 33 11.53 8.73 -16.41
CA MET A 33 10.47 8.48 -17.37
C MET A 33 10.64 7.14 -18.09
N GLY A 34 11.88 6.73 -18.40
CA GLY A 34 12.12 5.45 -19.03
C GLY A 34 11.71 4.25 -18.17
N ARG A 35 11.78 4.39 -16.82
CA ARG A 35 11.22 3.38 -15.92
C ARG A 35 9.70 3.39 -15.90
N ALA A 36 9.08 4.56 -15.95
CA ALA A 36 7.61 4.68 -16.02
C ALA A 36 7.07 4.09 -17.33
N GLU A 37 7.72 4.37 -18.45
CA GLU A 37 7.38 3.80 -19.78
C GLU A 37 7.50 2.27 -19.80
N ARG A 38 8.61 1.72 -19.28
CA ARG A 38 8.78 0.26 -19.17
C ARG A 38 7.74 -0.37 -18.26
N LEU A 39 7.36 0.28 -17.17
CA LEU A 39 6.32 -0.22 -16.28
C LEU A 39 4.95 -0.20 -16.97
N ALA A 40 4.58 0.92 -17.60
CA ALA A 40 3.32 1.05 -18.33
C ALA A 40 3.21 0.00 -19.45
N ALA A 41 4.27 -0.18 -20.24
CA ALA A 41 4.33 -1.21 -21.29
C ALA A 41 4.18 -2.64 -20.74
N ARG A 42 4.76 -2.94 -19.58
CA ARG A 42 4.66 -4.26 -18.93
C ARG A 42 3.27 -4.54 -18.38
N ILE A 43 2.60 -3.55 -17.78
CA ILE A 43 1.23 -3.69 -17.30
C ILE A 43 0.28 -3.84 -18.49
N GLY A 44 0.51 -3.05 -19.53
CA GLY A 44 -0.31 -3.04 -20.75
C GLY A 44 -1.59 -2.21 -20.61
N GLY A 45 -2.50 -2.35 -21.59
CA GLY A 45 -3.72 -1.55 -21.64
C GLY A 45 -3.44 -0.06 -21.83
N ASP A 46 -4.30 0.78 -21.27
CA ASP A 46 -4.23 2.24 -21.37
C ASP A 46 -3.45 2.88 -20.19
N VAL A 47 -2.49 2.14 -19.59
CA VAL A 47 -1.66 2.67 -18.49
C VAL A 47 -0.72 3.76 -19.04
N ARG A 48 -0.78 4.94 -18.43
CA ARG A 48 -0.06 6.13 -18.90
C ARG A 48 1.24 6.33 -18.12
N PRO A 49 2.41 6.36 -18.78
CA PRO A 49 3.64 6.78 -18.12
C PRO A 49 3.67 8.31 -18.03
N VAL A 50 3.95 8.85 -16.84
CA VAL A 50 3.96 10.30 -16.57
C VAL A 50 5.04 10.67 -15.56
N GLY A 51 5.24 11.96 -15.30
CA GLY A 51 6.03 12.45 -14.16
C GLY A 51 5.27 12.30 -12.84
N LEU A 52 5.98 12.38 -11.71
CA LEU A 52 5.40 12.22 -10.36
C LEU A 52 4.22 13.19 -10.12
N ARG A 53 4.39 14.48 -10.43
CA ARG A 53 3.34 15.49 -10.26
C ARG A 53 2.11 15.17 -11.11
N ALA A 54 2.30 14.83 -12.38
CA ALA A 54 1.21 14.48 -13.27
C ALA A 54 0.44 13.23 -12.82
N ALA A 55 1.12 12.25 -12.20
CA ALA A 55 0.46 11.11 -11.58
C ALA A 55 -0.38 11.51 -10.35
N ALA A 56 0.13 12.41 -9.52
CA ALA A 56 -0.60 12.94 -8.37
C ALA A 56 -1.86 13.73 -8.81
N GLU A 57 -1.74 14.61 -9.79
CA GLU A 57 -2.85 15.41 -10.36
C GLU A 57 -3.91 14.55 -11.06
N PHE A 58 -3.51 13.43 -11.65
CA PHE A 58 -4.40 12.52 -12.35
C PHE A 58 -5.31 11.74 -11.41
N GLY A 59 -4.79 11.31 -10.25
CA GLY A 59 -5.44 10.33 -9.38
C GLY A 59 -6.54 10.92 -8.49
N GLN A 60 -7.71 10.27 -8.46
CA GLN A 60 -8.67 10.38 -7.36
C GLN A 60 -8.19 9.58 -6.15
N VAL A 61 -7.41 8.53 -6.42
CA VAL A 61 -6.63 7.76 -5.46
C VAL A 61 -5.19 7.74 -5.97
N VAL A 62 -4.23 7.99 -5.09
CA VAL A 62 -2.81 7.97 -5.42
C VAL A 62 -2.09 6.93 -4.55
N LEU A 63 -1.42 5.98 -5.17
CA LEU A 63 -0.58 5.00 -4.47
C LEU A 63 0.82 5.55 -4.28
N ALA A 64 1.28 5.66 -3.05
CA ALA A 64 2.67 5.91 -2.69
C ALA A 64 3.45 4.57 -2.65
N ALA A 65 3.89 4.07 -3.81
CA ALA A 65 4.73 2.88 -3.93
C ALA A 65 6.22 3.26 -3.92
N LEU A 66 6.62 3.92 -2.85
CA LEU A 66 7.94 4.53 -2.66
C LEU A 66 8.69 3.83 -1.52
N PRO A 67 10.03 3.73 -1.60
CA PRO A 67 10.82 3.25 -0.48
C PRO A 67 10.65 4.15 0.75
N TYR A 68 10.60 3.53 1.95
CA TYR A 68 10.70 4.28 3.19
C TYR A 68 11.99 5.13 3.20
N GLY A 69 11.92 6.32 3.78
CA GLY A 69 13.01 7.31 3.76
C GLY A 69 12.96 8.29 2.59
N ALA A 70 12.45 7.87 1.40
CA ALA A 70 12.26 8.78 0.27
C ALA A 70 10.77 9.20 0.07
N GLY A 71 9.84 8.44 0.65
CA GLY A 71 8.41 8.62 0.42
C GLY A 71 7.89 9.98 0.86
N ALA A 72 8.23 10.41 2.08
CA ALA A 72 7.77 11.69 2.62
C ALA A 72 8.27 12.90 1.83
N ASP A 73 9.51 12.86 1.32
CA ASP A 73 10.06 13.96 0.52
C ASP A 73 9.37 14.05 -0.84
N VAL A 74 9.18 12.92 -1.53
CA VAL A 74 8.44 12.88 -2.81
C VAL A 74 7.00 13.37 -2.63
N VAL A 75 6.30 12.92 -1.58
CA VAL A 75 4.93 13.35 -1.28
C VAL A 75 4.89 14.85 -1.00
N ARG A 76 5.87 15.39 -0.27
CA ARG A 76 5.97 16.83 0.01
C ARG A 76 6.16 17.67 -1.27
N GLU A 77 6.95 17.18 -2.23
CA GLU A 77 7.17 17.85 -3.53
C GLU A 77 5.88 17.98 -4.36
N VAL A 78 4.92 17.07 -4.19
CA VAL A 78 3.67 17.03 -4.96
C VAL A 78 2.43 17.28 -4.10
N ARG A 79 2.59 17.77 -2.87
CA ARG A 79 1.51 17.87 -1.86
C ARG A 79 0.28 18.65 -2.34
N ASP A 80 0.50 19.73 -3.11
CA ASP A 80 -0.59 20.57 -3.63
C ASP A 80 -1.47 19.77 -4.61
N ALA A 81 -0.86 18.87 -5.39
CA ALA A 81 -1.56 17.96 -6.29
C ALA A 81 -2.29 16.82 -5.56
N LEU A 82 -1.97 16.59 -4.29
CA LEU A 82 -2.59 15.57 -3.44
C LEU A 82 -3.74 16.12 -2.57
N ALA A 83 -4.00 17.44 -2.60
CA ALA A 83 -5.06 18.04 -1.80
C ALA A 83 -6.43 17.42 -2.11
N GLY A 84 -7.12 16.92 -1.08
CA GLY A 84 -8.43 16.24 -1.20
C GLY A 84 -8.39 14.87 -1.86
N THR A 85 -7.21 14.33 -2.19
CA THR A 85 -7.09 12.99 -2.77
C THR A 85 -6.89 11.92 -1.69
N VAL A 86 -7.21 10.68 -2.01
CA VAL A 86 -6.84 9.52 -1.20
C VAL A 86 -5.39 9.14 -1.47
N LEU A 87 -4.54 9.14 -0.45
CA LEU A 87 -3.15 8.70 -0.55
C LEU A 87 -2.98 7.33 0.10
N LEU A 88 -2.85 6.27 -0.72
CA LEU A 88 -2.58 4.91 -0.25
C LEU A 88 -1.10 4.74 0.07
N ASP A 89 -0.79 4.29 1.27
CA ASP A 89 0.56 3.94 1.71
C ASP A 89 0.71 2.43 1.87
N CYS A 90 1.60 1.83 1.10
CA CYS A 90 1.97 0.42 1.19
C CYS A 90 3.40 0.21 1.73
N SER A 91 4.07 1.24 2.21
CA SER A 91 5.45 1.17 2.66
C SER A 91 5.61 0.45 4.00
N ASN A 92 6.81 -0.10 4.24
CA ASN A 92 7.23 -0.63 5.53
C ASN A 92 8.57 -0.01 5.93
N PRO A 93 8.67 0.58 7.12
CA PRO A 93 9.91 1.16 7.65
C PRO A 93 10.79 0.07 8.27
N VAL A 94 11.27 -0.87 7.46
CA VAL A 94 12.11 -2.00 7.89
C VAL A 94 13.56 -1.72 7.55
N GLY A 95 14.41 -1.75 8.56
CA GLY A 95 15.86 -1.54 8.46
C GLY A 95 16.68 -2.82 8.54
N PRO A 96 18.02 -2.69 8.53
CA PRO A 96 18.92 -3.82 8.71
C PRO A 96 18.63 -4.60 10.00
N GLY A 97 18.74 -5.93 9.92
CA GLY A 97 18.39 -6.82 11.03
C GLY A 97 16.89 -6.85 11.35
N PHE A 98 16.06 -6.54 10.36
CA PHE A 98 14.59 -6.51 10.48
C PHE A 98 14.09 -5.60 11.60
N ARG A 99 14.78 -4.48 11.83
CA ARG A 99 14.38 -3.51 12.84
C ARG A 99 13.34 -2.55 12.30
N LEU A 100 12.30 -2.28 13.06
CA LEU A 100 11.33 -1.21 12.76
C LEU A 100 12.04 0.15 12.93
N LEU A 101 12.05 0.97 11.88
CA LEU A 101 12.77 2.27 11.89
C LEU A 101 11.95 3.42 12.50
N THR A 102 10.73 3.14 12.94
CA THR A 102 9.80 4.12 13.55
C THR A 102 9.48 3.82 15.00
N ASP A 103 10.33 3.03 15.69
CA ASP A 103 10.09 2.53 17.07
C ASP A 103 9.65 3.64 18.05
N ASP A 104 10.31 4.80 18.00
CA ASP A 104 10.08 5.91 18.92
C ASP A 104 9.37 7.11 18.28
N GLY A 105 8.76 6.93 17.10
CA GLY A 105 8.25 8.05 16.32
C GLY A 105 6.93 7.78 15.60
N ALA A 106 6.58 8.70 14.70
CA ALA A 106 5.40 8.58 13.86
C ALA A 106 5.57 7.45 12.86
N SER A 107 4.54 6.63 12.65
CA SER A 107 4.48 5.61 11.59
C SER A 107 4.78 6.22 10.21
N ALA A 108 5.24 5.41 9.26
CA ALA A 108 5.47 5.86 7.90
C ALA A 108 4.22 6.53 7.30
N ALA A 109 3.03 5.94 7.52
CA ALA A 109 1.77 6.54 7.08
C ALA A 109 1.52 7.92 7.69
N ARG A 110 1.81 8.12 8.97
CA ARG A 110 1.69 9.44 9.63
C ARG A 110 2.73 10.44 9.13
N GLN A 111 3.92 9.98 8.75
CA GLN A 111 4.92 10.83 8.11
C GLN A 111 4.45 11.33 6.74
N LEU A 112 3.76 10.48 5.95
CA LEU A 112 3.12 10.90 4.70
C LEU A 112 1.97 11.89 4.94
N ALA A 113 1.14 11.67 5.96
CA ALA A 113 0.08 12.60 6.34
C ALA A 113 0.65 13.97 6.76
N ALA A 114 1.76 14.00 7.47
CA ALA A 114 2.44 15.26 7.80
C ALA A 114 3.07 15.94 6.56
N ALA A 115 3.51 15.16 5.56
CA ALA A 115 4.08 15.68 4.31
C ALA A 115 3.02 16.27 3.36
N ALA A 116 1.78 15.74 3.38
CA ALA A 116 0.64 16.21 2.59
C ALA A 116 -0.62 16.30 3.49
N PRO A 117 -0.76 17.34 4.32
CA PRO A 117 -1.80 17.40 5.35
C PRO A 117 -3.23 17.53 4.80
N GLU A 118 -3.38 17.89 3.54
CA GLU A 118 -4.68 17.97 2.87
C GLU A 118 -5.06 16.68 2.12
N ALA A 119 -4.19 15.66 2.12
CA ALA A 119 -4.49 14.35 1.57
C ALA A 119 -5.11 13.43 2.64
N HIS A 120 -6.02 12.55 2.21
CA HIS A 120 -6.62 11.53 3.07
C HIS A 120 -5.78 10.24 3.03
N VAL A 121 -4.86 10.09 3.97
CA VAL A 121 -3.95 8.93 3.99
C VAL A 121 -4.64 7.66 4.47
N VAL A 122 -4.47 6.58 3.72
CA VAL A 122 -4.91 5.23 4.11
C VAL A 122 -3.72 4.27 4.02
N LYS A 123 -3.38 3.62 5.13
CA LYS A 123 -2.41 2.51 5.18
C LYS A 123 -3.06 1.23 4.69
N ALA A 124 -2.46 0.57 3.69
CA ALA A 124 -2.95 -0.68 3.12
C ALA A 124 -1.84 -1.46 2.40
N PHE A 125 -2.05 -2.75 2.08
CA PHE A 125 -1.16 -3.58 1.24
C PHE A 125 0.27 -3.75 1.75
N ASN A 126 0.51 -3.61 3.04
CA ASN A 126 1.86 -3.63 3.59
C ASN A 126 2.27 -4.96 4.26
N LEU A 127 1.34 -5.92 4.45
CA LEU A 127 1.59 -7.12 5.26
C LEU A 127 2.18 -8.32 4.50
N CYS A 128 2.30 -8.24 3.16
CA CYS A 128 2.77 -9.36 2.36
C CYS A 128 3.91 -8.97 1.42
N HIS A 129 4.69 -9.97 1.02
CA HIS A 129 5.69 -9.81 -0.03
C HIS A 129 5.03 -9.47 -1.37
N VAL A 130 5.74 -8.76 -2.23
CA VAL A 130 5.25 -8.31 -3.53
C VAL A 130 4.71 -9.43 -4.43
N ASP A 131 5.23 -10.64 -4.31
CA ASP A 131 4.76 -11.77 -5.12
C ASP A 131 3.37 -12.25 -4.73
N VAL A 132 2.97 -12.07 -3.47
CA VAL A 132 1.59 -12.30 -3.03
C VAL A 132 0.64 -11.30 -3.71
N TRP A 133 1.05 -10.03 -3.82
CA TRP A 133 0.28 -9.00 -4.51
C TRP A 133 0.21 -9.19 -6.05
N ARG A 134 1.03 -10.09 -6.61
CA ARG A 134 0.96 -10.49 -8.03
C ARG A 134 0.00 -11.66 -8.28
N MET A 135 -0.41 -12.39 -7.24
CA MET A 135 -1.36 -13.51 -7.35
C MET A 135 -2.74 -13.03 -7.81
N ARG A 136 -3.51 -13.90 -8.49
CA ARG A 136 -4.80 -13.55 -9.11
C ARG A 136 -5.83 -14.68 -8.94
N PRO A 137 -6.64 -14.64 -7.89
CA PRO A 137 -6.56 -13.83 -6.67
C PRO A 137 -5.55 -14.41 -5.66
N PRO A 138 -5.12 -13.64 -4.65
CA PRO A 138 -4.34 -14.16 -3.54
C PRO A 138 -5.28 -14.90 -2.57
N VAL A 139 -5.31 -16.23 -2.70
CA VAL A 139 -6.15 -17.12 -1.89
C VAL A 139 -5.26 -18.15 -1.22
N PHE A 140 -5.42 -18.34 0.08
CA PHE A 140 -4.69 -19.30 0.89
C PHE A 140 -5.68 -20.18 1.66
N ASP A 141 -5.58 -21.50 1.52
CA ASP A 141 -6.50 -22.47 2.11
C ASP A 141 -7.99 -22.17 1.83
N GLY A 142 -8.28 -21.75 0.58
CA GLY A 142 -9.64 -21.39 0.16
C GLY A 142 -10.16 -20.05 0.70
N ARG A 143 -9.33 -19.28 1.43
CA ARG A 143 -9.69 -17.98 2.00
C ARG A 143 -8.99 -16.85 1.24
N PRO A 144 -9.73 -15.86 0.70
CA PRO A 144 -9.13 -14.66 0.14
C PRO A 144 -8.29 -13.92 1.19
N LEU A 145 -7.15 -13.39 0.76
CA LEU A 145 -6.29 -12.59 1.65
C LEU A 145 -7.04 -11.38 2.20
N SER A 146 -6.99 -11.18 3.50
CA SER A 146 -7.53 -9.99 4.15
C SER A 146 -6.51 -8.87 4.16
N VAL A 147 -6.96 -7.64 3.82
CA VAL A 147 -6.14 -6.43 3.82
C VAL A 147 -6.67 -5.45 4.85
N PRO A 148 -5.96 -5.25 5.97
CA PRO A 148 -6.34 -4.23 6.93
C PRO A 148 -6.13 -2.83 6.37
N LEU A 149 -7.10 -1.93 6.64
CA LEU A 149 -7.09 -0.52 6.26
C LEU A 149 -7.04 0.34 7.51
N CYS A 150 -6.05 1.24 7.62
CA CYS A 150 -6.02 2.27 8.65
C CYS A 150 -6.12 3.65 8.01
N GLY A 151 -7.12 4.42 8.40
CA GLY A 151 -7.36 5.78 7.89
C GLY A 151 -8.46 6.46 8.70
N ASP A 152 -8.59 7.77 8.58
CA ASP A 152 -9.53 8.56 9.39
C ASP A 152 -10.73 9.05 8.58
N ASP A 153 -10.61 9.14 7.25
CA ASP A 153 -11.67 9.60 6.37
C ASP A 153 -12.51 8.43 5.82
N PRO A 154 -13.84 8.41 6.03
CA PRO A 154 -14.69 7.30 5.62
C PRO A 154 -14.78 7.11 4.09
N GLU A 155 -14.73 8.18 3.31
CA GLU A 155 -14.78 8.08 1.84
C GLU A 155 -13.46 7.54 1.29
N ALA A 156 -12.33 7.97 1.86
CA ALA A 156 -11.02 7.44 1.51
C ALA A 156 -10.94 5.93 1.82
N LEU A 157 -11.43 5.51 2.99
CA LEU A 157 -11.50 4.11 3.36
C LEU A 157 -12.41 3.30 2.42
N ALA A 158 -13.55 3.86 1.98
CA ALA A 158 -14.44 3.20 1.04
C ALA A 158 -13.77 2.99 -0.33
N ARG A 159 -13.07 3.99 -0.87
CA ARG A 159 -12.32 3.90 -2.13
C ARG A 159 -11.15 2.91 -2.00
N ALA A 160 -10.42 2.93 -0.90
CA ALA A 160 -9.37 1.97 -0.63
C ALA A 160 -9.91 0.53 -0.57
N ALA A 161 -11.06 0.33 0.08
CA ALA A 161 -11.73 -0.97 0.16
C ALA A 161 -12.20 -1.49 -1.21
N GLU A 162 -12.64 -0.62 -2.11
CA GLU A 162 -12.93 -0.99 -3.50
C GLU A 162 -11.67 -1.52 -4.19
N LEU A 163 -10.56 -0.80 -4.13
CA LEU A 163 -9.29 -1.21 -4.72
C LEU A 163 -8.72 -2.51 -4.12
N VAL A 164 -9.00 -2.78 -2.85
CA VAL A 164 -8.67 -4.07 -2.22
C VAL A 164 -9.49 -5.21 -2.83
N ARG A 165 -10.80 -5.01 -3.05
CA ARG A 165 -11.65 -6.03 -3.70
C ARG A 165 -11.23 -6.28 -5.14
N ASP A 166 -10.85 -5.24 -5.88
CA ASP A 166 -10.40 -5.34 -7.27
C ASP A 166 -9.05 -6.08 -7.39
N ALA A 167 -8.26 -6.12 -6.32
CA ALA A 167 -7.09 -6.98 -6.20
C ALA A 167 -7.43 -8.44 -5.79
N GLY A 168 -8.71 -8.78 -5.66
CA GLY A 168 -9.17 -10.11 -5.26
C GLY A 168 -9.04 -10.40 -3.75
N CYS A 169 -8.91 -9.35 -2.94
CA CYS A 169 -8.73 -9.42 -1.48
C CYS A 169 -9.99 -9.00 -0.72
N THR A 170 -10.01 -9.26 0.58
CA THR A 170 -11.08 -8.83 1.49
C THR A 170 -10.61 -7.64 2.33
N PRO A 171 -11.22 -6.45 2.20
CA PRO A 171 -10.88 -5.33 3.07
C PRO A 171 -11.41 -5.55 4.49
N VAL A 172 -10.56 -5.25 5.49
CA VAL A 172 -10.95 -5.28 6.90
C VAL A 172 -10.54 -3.98 7.59
N SER A 173 -11.31 -3.55 8.59
CA SER A 173 -10.96 -2.34 9.32
C SER A 173 -9.74 -2.60 10.22
N GLY A 174 -8.69 -1.80 10.04
CA GLY A 174 -7.55 -1.69 10.94
C GLY A 174 -7.69 -0.56 11.96
N GLY A 175 -8.77 0.24 11.85
CA GLY A 175 -9.02 1.43 12.67
C GLY A 175 -8.50 2.72 12.05
N GLY A 176 -8.40 3.78 12.85
CA GLY A 176 -7.88 5.09 12.42
C GLY A 176 -6.39 5.06 12.03
N LEU A 177 -5.93 6.11 11.38
CA LEU A 177 -4.54 6.24 10.90
C LEU A 177 -3.51 6.13 12.04
N GLY A 178 -3.90 6.49 13.26
CA GLY A 178 -3.07 6.30 14.47
C GLY A 178 -2.65 4.83 14.71
N ARG A 179 -3.37 3.86 14.15
CA ARG A 179 -3.04 2.43 14.26
C ARG A 179 -2.14 1.90 13.13
N ALA A 180 -1.79 2.72 12.15
CA ALA A 180 -0.93 2.29 11.03
C ALA A 180 0.42 1.72 11.50
N GLY A 181 0.99 2.25 12.58
CA GLY A 181 2.22 1.73 13.17
C GLY A 181 2.12 0.27 13.63
N LEU A 182 0.93 -0.21 14.03
CA LEU A 182 0.73 -1.62 14.36
C LEU A 182 0.87 -2.51 13.13
N LEU A 183 0.37 -2.07 11.97
CA LEU A 183 0.53 -2.81 10.70
C LEU A 183 2.00 -2.82 10.26
N GLU A 184 2.72 -1.73 10.46
CA GLU A 184 4.15 -1.62 10.15
C GLU A 184 5.00 -2.52 11.06
N ALA A 185 4.71 -2.54 12.36
CA ALA A 185 5.34 -3.44 13.32
C ALA A 185 5.05 -4.91 13.01
N THR A 186 3.78 -5.25 12.68
CA THR A 186 3.38 -6.60 12.27
C THR A 186 4.12 -7.03 11.01
N ALA A 187 4.22 -6.18 9.99
CA ALA A 187 4.98 -6.47 8.79
C ALA A 187 6.46 -6.73 9.10
N THR A 188 7.06 -5.91 9.96
CA THR A 188 8.46 -6.05 10.38
C THR A 188 8.69 -7.39 11.08
N LEU A 189 7.81 -7.79 12.01
CA LEU A 189 7.87 -9.09 12.68
C LEU A 189 7.73 -10.24 11.68
N PHE A 190 6.75 -10.20 10.80
CA PHE A 190 6.52 -11.25 9.82
C PHE A 190 7.70 -11.39 8.84
N ILE A 191 8.25 -10.28 8.36
CA ILE A 191 9.45 -10.29 7.51
C ILE A 191 10.63 -10.95 8.24
N ALA A 192 10.84 -10.63 9.52
CA ALA A 192 11.89 -11.25 10.32
C ALA A 192 11.70 -12.77 10.44
N LEU A 193 10.48 -13.21 10.70
CA LEU A 193 10.17 -14.65 10.83
C LEU A 193 10.31 -15.38 9.50
N TRP A 194 9.76 -14.86 8.41
CA TRP A 194 9.84 -15.53 7.10
C TRP A 194 11.24 -15.55 6.52
N VAL A 195 11.92 -14.38 6.56
CA VAL A 195 13.21 -14.21 5.86
C VAL A 195 14.39 -14.54 6.78
N GLY A 196 14.31 -14.17 8.05
CA GLY A 196 15.37 -14.41 9.02
C GLY A 196 15.38 -15.84 9.56
N GLU A 197 14.21 -16.36 9.95
CA GLU A 197 14.10 -17.65 10.65
C GLU A 197 13.55 -18.79 9.75
N GLY A 198 13.01 -18.49 8.57
CA GLY A 198 12.32 -19.47 7.72
C GLY A 198 11.05 -20.04 8.37
N ALA A 199 10.47 -19.29 9.32
CA ALA A 199 9.31 -19.74 10.11
C ALA A 199 8.00 -19.42 9.39
N ASP A 200 6.99 -20.29 9.58
CA ASP A 200 5.62 -20.04 9.12
C ASP A 200 4.91 -19.06 10.08
N ALA A 201 4.91 -17.77 9.73
CA ALA A 201 4.26 -16.75 10.52
C ALA A 201 2.73 -16.91 10.59
N GLN A 202 2.10 -17.64 9.66
CA GLN A 202 0.65 -17.91 9.69
C GLN A 202 0.26 -18.76 10.90
N ALA A 203 1.16 -19.62 11.39
CA ALA A 203 0.93 -20.47 12.56
C ALA A 203 0.95 -19.69 13.89
N ILE A 204 1.35 -18.41 13.90
CA ILE A 204 1.37 -17.58 15.12
C ILE A 204 -0.04 -17.13 15.53
N ALA A 205 -0.92 -16.87 14.57
CA ALA A 205 -2.28 -16.42 14.82
C ALA A 205 -3.27 -17.59 14.66
N PRO A 206 -3.87 -18.07 15.76
CA PRO A 206 -4.86 -19.14 15.66
C PRO A 206 -6.11 -18.65 14.91
N PRO A 207 -6.92 -19.57 14.34
CA PRO A 207 -8.22 -19.23 13.76
C PRO A 207 -9.12 -18.48 14.75
N LEU A 208 -10.00 -17.61 14.26
CA LEU A 208 -10.89 -16.78 15.07
C LEU A 208 -11.68 -17.56 16.13
N ALA A 209 -12.06 -18.80 15.82
CA ALA A 209 -12.78 -19.67 16.77
C ALA A 209 -12.02 -19.95 18.08
N TYR A 210 -10.68 -19.74 18.08
CA TYR A 210 -9.81 -19.95 19.24
C TYR A 210 -9.22 -18.62 19.77
N ALA A 211 -9.50 -17.51 19.12
CA ALA A 211 -8.92 -16.21 19.48
C ALA A 211 -9.71 -15.47 20.58
N THR A 212 -10.97 -15.84 20.79
CA THR A 212 -11.83 -15.30 21.85
C THR A 212 -11.84 -16.30 23.00
N GLY A 213 -11.47 -15.84 24.21
CA GLY A 213 -11.69 -16.64 25.42
C GLY A 213 -13.17 -17.00 25.60
N PRO A 214 -13.50 -17.90 26.55
CA PRO A 214 -14.90 -18.24 26.83
C PRO A 214 -15.69 -16.96 27.14
N MET A 215 -16.75 -16.71 26.38
CA MET A 215 -17.73 -15.65 26.67
C MET A 215 -18.56 -16.01 27.88
#